data_352f22e9ab27df2b4741a7621c7beaa9
#
_entry.id   352f22e9ab27df2b4741a7621c7beaa9
#
_cell.length_a   1.000
_cell.length_b   1.000
_cell.length_c   1.000
_cell.angle_alpha   90.00
_cell.angle_beta   90.00
_cell.angle_gamma   90.00
#
_symmetry.space_group_name_H-M   'P 1'
#
loop_
_entity.id
_entity.type
_entity.pdbx_description
1 polymer ?
#
loop_
_entity_poly.entity_id
_entity_poly.type
_entity_poly.pdbx_seq_one_letter_code
_entity_poly.pdbx_strand_id
1 'polypeptide(L)'
;KAQVAMPGGCNLGPRPIDQHLKVFSALGAEDSVDYGMITVRAKELNGAHIFFDKVSVGATMNGMLSAVMTKGQTILENCAKEPHVVDLANFLNMCGADVRGAGTDVIKVRGVEKMHGCTYSIIPDQIEAGSYMVAAAATGGDVLVKNVTPKHLEPITEKLRRAGVEVEEFDEAVRVRRTGDILPLKINTMPHPGFP
;
A
#
# COMPACT_ATOMS: atom_id res chain seq x y z
N LYS A 1 -16.94 -0.91 19.48
CA LYS A 1 -15.70 -1.33 20.15
C LYS A 1 -15.05 -2.45 19.31
N ALA A 2 -13.76 -2.28 18.99
CA ALA A 2 -12.91 -3.32 18.44
C ALA A 2 -11.72 -3.57 19.38
N GLN A 3 -11.22 -4.80 19.39
CA GLN A 3 -10.06 -5.19 20.18
C GLN A 3 -9.21 -6.16 19.36
N VAL A 4 -7.91 -5.86 19.23
CA VAL A 4 -6.97 -6.59 18.38
C VAL A 4 -5.65 -6.72 19.10
N ALA A 5 -4.96 -7.85 18.97
CA ALA A 5 -3.60 -8.00 19.47
C ALA A 5 -2.63 -7.08 18.69
N MET A 6 -1.56 -6.65 19.37
CA MET A 6 -0.47 -5.93 18.67
C MET A 6 0.04 -6.77 17.51
N PRO A 7 0.27 -6.15 16.33
CA PRO A 7 0.72 -6.88 15.17
C PRO A 7 2.10 -7.49 15.38
N GLY A 8 2.21 -8.76 15.06
CA GLY A 8 3.49 -9.45 14.95
C GLY A 8 4.18 -9.17 13.60
N GLY A 9 5.24 -9.91 13.31
CA GLY A 9 5.95 -9.81 12.03
C GLY A 9 7.36 -10.39 12.11
N CYS A 10 8.16 -10.12 11.09
CA CYS A 10 9.57 -10.48 11.06
C CYS A 10 10.33 -9.79 12.21
N ASN A 11 11.42 -10.42 12.67
CA ASN A 11 12.28 -9.84 13.71
C ASN A 11 13.13 -8.67 13.17
N LEU A 12 12.46 -7.66 12.62
CA LEU A 12 13.06 -6.42 12.09
C LEU A 12 12.83 -5.21 13.00
N GLY A 13 12.30 -5.45 14.21
CA GLY A 13 11.96 -4.40 15.16
C GLY A 13 10.46 -4.24 15.41
N PRO A 14 10.07 -3.28 16.26
CA PRO A 14 8.67 -3.05 16.59
C PRO A 14 7.86 -2.62 15.36
N ARG A 15 6.60 -3.05 15.29
CA ARG A 15 5.64 -2.60 14.28
C ARG A 15 4.86 -1.40 14.84
N PRO A 16 5.24 -0.17 14.50
CA PRO A 16 4.58 1.00 15.03
C PRO A 16 3.16 1.10 14.47
N ILE A 17 2.21 1.38 15.34
CA ILE A 17 0.79 1.59 15.00
C ILE A 17 0.33 3.03 15.29
N ASP A 18 1.27 3.89 15.63
CA ASP A 18 1.05 5.29 15.99
C ASP A 18 0.19 6.05 14.96
N GLN A 19 0.49 5.90 13.68
CA GLN A 19 -0.27 6.57 12.61
C GLN A 19 -1.67 5.96 12.42
N HIS A 20 -1.87 4.68 12.72
CA HIS A 20 -3.20 4.06 12.72
C HIS A 20 -4.07 4.61 13.85
N LEU A 21 -3.52 4.66 15.07
CA LEU A 21 -4.23 5.21 16.24
C LEU A 21 -4.53 6.70 16.05
N LYS A 22 -3.58 7.46 15.47
CA LYS A 22 -3.80 8.87 15.11
C LYS A 22 -5.03 9.06 14.21
N VAL A 23 -5.24 8.17 13.24
CA VAL A 23 -6.45 8.21 12.39
C VAL A 23 -7.70 8.02 13.24
N PHE A 24 -7.75 6.96 14.04
CA PHE A 24 -8.94 6.65 14.83
C PHE A 24 -9.27 7.75 15.83
N SER A 25 -8.26 8.27 16.55
CA SER A 25 -8.42 9.36 17.49
C SER A 25 -8.91 10.65 16.82
N ALA A 26 -8.36 11.00 15.65
CA ALA A 26 -8.78 12.16 14.89
C ALA A 26 -10.24 12.06 14.41
N LEU A 27 -10.71 10.86 14.08
CA LEU A 27 -12.12 10.60 13.72
C LEU A 27 -13.06 10.58 14.93
N GLY A 28 -12.52 10.71 16.17
CA GLY A 28 -13.31 10.76 17.41
C GLY A 28 -13.41 9.45 18.17
N ALA A 29 -12.58 8.47 17.87
CA ALA A 29 -12.48 7.27 18.67
C ALA A 29 -11.54 7.46 19.86
N GLU A 30 -11.78 6.71 20.94
CA GLU A 30 -10.89 6.53 22.07
C GLU A 30 -10.10 5.23 21.87
N ASP A 31 -8.79 5.26 22.08
CA ASP A 31 -7.95 4.09 22.01
C ASP A 31 -7.15 3.85 23.29
N SER A 32 -6.83 2.60 23.54
CA SER A 32 -5.90 2.19 24.59
C SER A 32 -5.09 0.97 24.13
N VAL A 33 -3.87 0.88 24.67
CA VAL A 33 -2.99 -0.28 24.43
C VAL A 33 -2.60 -0.83 25.80
N ASP A 34 -3.16 -1.99 26.14
CA ASP A 34 -2.97 -2.64 27.43
C ASP A 34 -2.60 -4.11 27.23
N TYR A 35 -1.53 -4.55 27.88
CA TYR A 35 -1.06 -5.94 27.83
C TYR A 35 -0.92 -6.53 26.42
N GLY A 36 -0.44 -5.72 25.48
CA GLY A 36 -0.29 -6.13 24.07
C GLY A 36 -1.60 -6.20 23.26
N MET A 37 -2.68 -5.64 23.82
CA MET A 37 -3.98 -5.54 23.15
C MET A 37 -4.31 -4.08 22.84
N ILE A 38 -4.69 -3.81 21.61
CA ILE A 38 -5.21 -2.52 21.16
C ILE A 38 -6.72 -2.55 21.31
N THR A 39 -7.28 -1.59 22.00
CA THR A 39 -8.74 -1.41 22.09
C THR A 39 -9.11 -0.06 21.51
N VAL A 40 -10.06 -0.04 20.58
CA VAL A 40 -10.61 1.19 19.99
C VAL A 40 -12.11 1.23 20.21
N ARG A 41 -12.62 2.37 20.66
CA ARG A 41 -14.04 2.60 20.94
C ARG A 41 -14.49 3.92 20.33
N ALA A 42 -15.66 3.94 19.72
CA ALA A 42 -16.33 5.16 19.31
C ALA A 42 -17.84 4.99 19.51
N LYS A 43 -18.51 6.07 19.85
CA LYS A 43 -19.98 6.18 19.75
C LYS A 43 -20.36 6.57 18.34
N GLU A 44 -19.63 7.50 17.77
CA GLU A 44 -19.80 8.03 16.43
C GLU A 44 -18.43 8.46 15.91
N LEU A 45 -18.21 8.32 14.60
CA LEU A 45 -17.03 8.79 13.90
C LEU A 45 -17.41 9.97 13.01
N ASN A 46 -16.59 11.02 13.04
CA ASN A 46 -16.79 12.23 12.25
C ASN A 46 -15.57 12.50 11.36
N GLY A 47 -15.82 13.08 10.21
CA GLY A 47 -14.75 13.45 9.28
C GLY A 47 -13.75 14.42 9.91
N ALA A 48 -12.49 14.27 9.56
CA ALA A 48 -11.39 15.02 10.13
C ALA A 48 -10.31 15.35 9.09
N HIS A 49 -9.45 16.30 9.42
CA HIS A 49 -8.23 16.58 8.65
C HIS A 49 -7.04 15.92 9.37
N ILE A 50 -6.37 15.00 8.70
CA ILE A 50 -5.35 14.13 9.28
C ILE A 50 -4.07 14.22 8.44
N PHE A 51 -3.00 14.72 9.04
CA PHE A 51 -1.67 14.73 8.45
C PHE A 51 -0.85 13.57 9.03
N PHE A 52 -0.33 12.68 8.17
CA PHE A 52 0.57 11.61 8.59
C PHE A 52 1.98 12.16 8.81
N ASP A 53 2.57 11.92 9.99
CA ASP A 53 3.92 12.38 10.32
C ASP A 53 4.98 11.66 9.47
N LYS A 54 4.64 10.48 8.99
CA LYS A 54 5.43 9.66 8.04
C LYS A 54 4.50 8.93 7.09
N VAL A 55 4.94 8.74 5.86
CA VAL A 55 4.21 7.94 4.88
C VAL A 55 4.05 6.51 5.40
N SER A 56 2.83 6.03 5.46
CA SER A 56 2.49 4.68 5.92
C SER A 56 1.36 4.11 5.07
N VAL A 57 1.64 3.04 4.35
CA VAL A 57 0.65 2.32 3.53
C VAL A 57 -0.52 1.85 4.40
N GLY A 58 -0.22 1.13 5.48
CA GLY A 58 -1.26 0.58 6.35
C GLY A 58 -2.13 1.66 7.00
N ALA A 59 -1.53 2.75 7.47
CA ALA A 59 -2.29 3.86 8.05
C ALA A 59 -3.14 4.59 7.00
N THR A 60 -2.63 4.78 5.78
CA THR A 60 -3.39 5.35 4.66
C THR A 60 -4.61 4.49 4.33
N MET A 61 -4.42 3.17 4.21
CA MET A 61 -5.51 2.23 3.93
C MET A 61 -6.54 2.20 5.07
N ASN A 62 -6.09 2.15 6.33
CA ASN A 62 -7.00 2.20 7.48
C ASN A 62 -7.73 3.55 7.58
N GLY A 63 -7.08 4.64 7.20
CA GLY A 63 -7.70 5.96 7.11
C GLY A 63 -8.85 5.98 6.12
N MET A 64 -8.64 5.46 4.91
CA MET A 64 -9.71 5.32 3.90
C MET A 64 -10.85 4.44 4.42
N LEU A 65 -10.53 3.22 4.87
CA LEU A 65 -11.53 2.24 5.35
C LEU A 65 -12.37 2.80 6.52
N SER A 66 -11.75 3.55 7.42
CA SER A 66 -12.45 4.14 8.57
C SER A 66 -13.34 5.31 8.15
N ALA A 67 -12.94 6.06 7.12
CA ALA A 67 -13.61 7.29 6.71
C ALA A 67 -14.82 7.06 5.79
N VAL A 68 -14.90 5.95 5.07
CA VAL A 68 -15.94 5.74 4.03
C VAL A 68 -17.37 5.81 4.53
N MET A 69 -17.62 5.54 5.80
CA MET A 69 -18.96 5.61 6.41
C MET A 69 -19.02 6.59 7.58
N THR A 70 -18.02 7.47 7.76
CA THR A 70 -18.06 8.51 8.79
C THR A 70 -18.93 9.68 8.33
N LYS A 71 -19.48 10.43 9.25
CA LYS A 71 -20.21 11.67 8.90
C LYS A 71 -19.24 12.74 8.42
N GLY A 72 -19.57 13.38 7.29
CA GLY A 72 -18.81 14.50 6.75
C GLY A 72 -17.67 14.07 5.83
N GLN A 73 -16.62 14.87 5.78
CA GLN A 73 -15.46 14.65 4.91
C GLN A 73 -14.19 14.42 5.76
N THR A 74 -13.41 13.44 5.37
CA THR A 74 -12.06 13.21 5.90
C THR A 74 -11.04 13.58 4.83
N ILE A 75 -10.01 14.32 5.21
CA ILE A 75 -8.86 14.66 4.38
C ILE A 75 -7.64 14.01 5.02
N LEU A 76 -6.98 13.14 4.25
CA LEU A 76 -5.73 12.49 4.65
C LEU A 76 -4.60 13.14 3.86
N GLU A 77 -3.55 13.59 4.52
CA GLU A 77 -2.36 14.21 3.91
C GLU A 77 -1.09 13.44 4.24
N ASN A 78 -0.10 13.55 3.35
CA ASN A 78 1.14 12.77 3.36
C ASN A 78 0.85 11.27 3.24
N CYS A 79 -0.08 10.91 2.36
CA CYS A 79 -0.53 9.54 2.11
C CYS A 79 0.51 8.72 1.34
N ALA A 80 0.43 7.42 1.51
CA ALA A 80 1.09 6.44 0.67
C ALA A 80 0.47 6.43 -0.75
N LYS A 81 1.30 6.20 -1.78
CA LYS A 81 0.93 6.33 -3.20
C LYS A 81 0.98 5.00 -3.96
N GLU A 82 1.28 3.93 -3.27
CA GLU A 82 1.47 2.60 -3.83
C GLU A 82 0.24 2.14 -4.63
N PRO A 83 0.44 1.37 -5.71
CA PRO A 83 -0.65 0.91 -6.58
C PRO A 83 -1.80 0.24 -5.85
N HIS A 84 -1.52 -0.56 -4.82
CA HIS A 84 -2.56 -1.23 -4.02
C HIS A 84 -3.35 -0.28 -3.11
N VAL A 85 -2.84 0.92 -2.81
CA VAL A 85 -3.62 1.98 -2.15
C VAL A 85 -4.65 2.55 -3.12
N VAL A 86 -4.24 2.75 -4.39
CA VAL A 86 -5.15 3.18 -5.47
C VAL A 86 -6.20 2.11 -5.75
N ASP A 87 -5.77 0.85 -5.78
CA ASP A 87 -6.66 -0.30 -6.00
C ASP A 87 -7.74 -0.40 -4.92
N LEU A 88 -7.35 -0.24 -3.64
CA LEU A 88 -8.32 -0.18 -2.53
C LEU A 88 -9.33 0.97 -2.72
N ALA A 89 -8.89 2.16 -3.12
CA ALA A 89 -9.79 3.29 -3.36
C ALA A 89 -10.77 2.99 -4.51
N ASN A 90 -10.30 2.34 -5.58
CA ASN A 90 -11.14 1.92 -6.70
C ASN A 90 -12.17 0.87 -6.25
N PHE A 91 -11.75 -0.13 -5.48
CA PHE A 91 -12.66 -1.12 -4.90
C PHE A 91 -13.72 -0.46 -4.02
N LEU A 92 -13.34 0.44 -3.13
CA LEU A 92 -14.28 1.16 -2.26
C LEU A 92 -15.28 1.98 -3.08
N ASN A 93 -14.82 2.69 -4.11
CA ASN A 93 -15.68 3.47 -5.01
C ASN A 93 -16.65 2.56 -5.78
N MET A 94 -16.22 1.38 -6.21
CA MET A 94 -17.13 0.39 -6.82
C MET A 94 -18.17 -0.15 -5.82
N CYS A 95 -17.87 -0.11 -4.53
CA CYS A 95 -18.84 -0.43 -3.46
C CYS A 95 -19.74 0.75 -3.07
N GLY A 96 -19.63 1.90 -3.74
CA GLY A 96 -20.46 3.09 -3.50
C GLY A 96 -19.87 4.13 -2.57
N ALA A 97 -18.57 4.05 -2.23
CA ALA A 97 -17.86 5.09 -1.50
C ALA A 97 -17.55 6.32 -2.39
N ASP A 98 -17.12 7.43 -1.79
CA ASP A 98 -16.59 8.62 -2.48
C ASP A 98 -15.17 8.89 -1.98
N VAL A 99 -14.20 8.21 -2.60
CA VAL A 99 -12.76 8.34 -2.32
C VAL A 99 -12.08 8.98 -3.52
N ARG A 100 -11.34 10.06 -3.32
CA ARG A 100 -10.65 10.81 -4.38
C ARG A 100 -9.22 11.13 -3.99
N GLY A 101 -8.33 11.19 -4.98
CA GLY A 101 -6.94 11.57 -4.82
C GLY A 101 -6.00 10.41 -4.43
N ALA A 102 -6.47 9.14 -4.40
CA ALA A 102 -5.58 8.00 -4.22
C ALA A 102 -4.49 7.99 -5.31
N GLY A 103 -3.26 7.64 -4.92
CA GLY A 103 -2.07 7.76 -5.76
C GLY A 103 -1.39 9.14 -5.69
N THR A 104 -1.97 10.09 -4.96
CA THR A 104 -1.33 11.37 -4.61
C THR A 104 -1.04 11.43 -3.11
N ASP A 105 -0.43 12.50 -2.65
CA ASP A 105 -0.17 12.74 -1.22
C ASP A 105 -1.41 13.17 -0.43
N VAL A 106 -2.52 13.50 -1.11
CA VAL A 106 -3.76 13.94 -0.47
C VAL A 106 -4.93 13.07 -0.93
N ILE A 107 -5.58 12.39 0.02
CA ILE A 107 -6.79 11.60 -0.23
C ILE A 107 -7.96 12.24 0.50
N LYS A 108 -9.06 12.44 -0.23
CA LYS A 108 -10.31 12.97 0.32
C LYS A 108 -11.37 11.87 0.30
N VAL A 109 -11.98 11.62 1.43
CA VAL A 109 -13.06 10.65 1.59
C VAL A 109 -14.29 11.36 2.09
N ARG A 110 -15.37 11.31 1.30
CA ARG A 110 -16.69 11.77 1.76
C ARG A 110 -17.45 10.56 2.27
N GLY A 111 -17.84 10.58 3.53
CA GLY A 111 -18.61 9.51 4.11
C GLY A 111 -19.97 9.32 3.45
N VAL A 112 -20.38 8.08 3.27
CA VAL A 112 -21.67 7.69 2.68
C VAL A 112 -22.50 6.95 3.73
N GLU A 113 -23.84 7.03 3.59
CA GLU A 113 -24.74 6.36 4.52
C GLU A 113 -24.78 4.84 4.34
N LYS A 114 -24.53 4.36 3.11
CA LYS A 114 -24.63 2.96 2.75
C LYS A 114 -23.65 2.60 1.65
N MET A 115 -23.05 1.45 1.78
CA MET A 115 -22.25 0.78 0.74
C MET A 115 -22.96 -0.49 0.27
N HIS A 116 -22.56 -1.02 -0.88
CA HIS A 116 -23.06 -2.26 -1.47
C HIS A 116 -21.89 -3.18 -1.86
N GLY A 117 -22.19 -4.44 -2.13
CA GLY A 117 -21.21 -5.39 -2.66
C GLY A 117 -20.94 -5.15 -4.15
N CYS A 118 -19.78 -5.61 -4.60
CA CYS A 118 -19.40 -5.56 -6.02
C CYS A 118 -18.58 -6.81 -6.40
N THR A 119 -18.43 -7.04 -7.71
CA THR A 119 -17.43 -7.94 -8.27
C THR A 119 -16.23 -7.09 -8.68
N TYR A 120 -15.05 -7.42 -8.19
CA TYR A 120 -13.84 -6.63 -8.42
C TYR A 120 -12.65 -7.54 -8.74
N SER A 121 -11.85 -7.16 -9.73
CA SER A 121 -10.58 -7.83 -10.03
C SER A 121 -9.45 -7.04 -9.39
N ILE A 122 -8.77 -7.66 -8.44
CA ILE A 122 -7.62 -7.08 -7.75
C ILE A 122 -6.44 -6.99 -8.73
N ILE A 123 -5.65 -5.93 -8.65
CA ILE A 123 -4.44 -5.77 -9.45
C ILE A 123 -3.39 -6.84 -9.09
N PRO A 124 -2.48 -7.19 -10.02
CA PRO A 124 -1.34 -8.07 -9.73
C PRO A 124 -0.45 -7.51 -8.62
N ASP A 125 0.08 -8.42 -7.77
CA ASP A 125 1.00 -8.04 -6.70
C ASP A 125 2.40 -7.72 -7.27
N GLN A 126 2.77 -6.45 -7.22
CA GLN A 126 4.07 -5.98 -7.67
C GLN A 126 5.24 -6.52 -6.82
N ILE A 127 5.01 -6.80 -5.55
CA ILE A 127 6.05 -7.30 -4.64
C ILE A 127 6.35 -8.77 -4.96
N GLU A 128 5.32 -9.57 -5.18
CA GLU A 128 5.47 -10.96 -5.64
C GLU A 128 6.18 -11.00 -7.00
N ALA A 129 5.69 -10.24 -7.98
CA ALA A 129 6.29 -10.15 -9.31
C ALA A 129 7.78 -9.74 -9.23
N GLY A 130 8.10 -8.69 -8.49
CA GLY A 130 9.46 -8.23 -8.27
C GLY A 130 10.36 -9.28 -7.62
N SER A 131 9.84 -10.06 -6.69
CA SER A 131 10.56 -11.16 -6.06
C SER A 131 10.95 -12.24 -7.06
N TYR A 132 10.06 -12.63 -7.97
CA TYR A 132 10.37 -13.57 -9.06
C TYR A 132 11.38 -12.99 -10.06
N MET A 133 11.28 -11.70 -10.40
CA MET A 133 12.25 -11.02 -11.26
C MET A 133 13.67 -11.06 -10.64
N VAL A 134 13.77 -10.74 -9.35
CA VAL A 134 15.04 -10.79 -8.62
C VAL A 134 15.56 -12.23 -8.51
N ALA A 135 14.68 -13.21 -8.25
CA ALA A 135 15.06 -14.62 -8.20
C ALA A 135 15.64 -15.10 -9.54
N ALA A 136 15.01 -14.75 -10.67
CA ALA A 136 15.52 -15.07 -12.00
C ALA A 136 16.92 -14.46 -12.22
N ALA A 137 17.11 -13.21 -11.86
CA ALA A 137 18.41 -12.54 -11.96
C ALA A 137 19.47 -13.20 -11.06
N ALA A 138 19.13 -13.51 -9.81
CA ALA A 138 20.06 -14.10 -8.84
C ALA A 138 20.54 -15.50 -9.25
N THR A 139 19.65 -16.31 -9.83
CA THR A 139 19.95 -17.70 -10.18
C THR A 139 20.48 -17.88 -11.61
N GLY A 140 20.63 -16.83 -12.41
CA GLY A 140 21.07 -16.93 -13.81
C GLY A 140 19.98 -17.51 -14.73
N GLY A 141 18.72 -17.25 -14.38
CA GLY A 141 17.56 -17.77 -15.10
C GLY A 141 17.12 -16.92 -16.29
N ASP A 142 16.14 -17.46 -17.01
CA ASP A 142 15.37 -16.79 -18.06
C ASP A 142 13.89 -17.05 -17.77
N VAL A 143 13.18 -16.06 -17.23
CA VAL A 143 11.81 -16.19 -16.70
C VAL A 143 10.91 -15.13 -17.31
N LEU A 144 9.75 -15.53 -17.79
CA LEU A 144 8.66 -14.65 -18.19
C LEU A 144 7.61 -14.58 -17.07
N VAL A 145 7.56 -13.46 -16.37
CA VAL A 145 6.54 -13.18 -15.35
C VAL A 145 5.31 -12.60 -16.04
N LYS A 146 4.19 -13.32 -16.00
CA LYS A 146 2.93 -12.96 -16.67
C LYS A 146 1.91 -12.41 -15.69
N ASN A 147 0.86 -11.79 -16.23
CA ASN A 147 -0.22 -11.17 -15.47
C ASN A 147 0.34 -10.17 -14.46
N VAL A 148 1.10 -9.22 -14.96
CA VAL A 148 1.69 -8.13 -14.18
C VAL A 148 1.43 -6.80 -14.87
N THR A 149 1.53 -5.72 -14.12
CA THR A 149 1.51 -4.36 -14.66
C THR A 149 2.95 -3.83 -14.71
N PRO A 150 3.62 -3.82 -15.87
CA PRO A 150 5.05 -3.44 -15.96
C PRO A 150 5.34 -2.06 -15.35
N LYS A 151 4.43 -1.11 -15.50
CA LYS A 151 4.55 0.23 -14.91
C LYS A 151 4.72 0.21 -13.37
N HIS A 152 4.13 -0.76 -12.68
CA HIS A 152 4.29 -0.91 -11.23
C HIS A 152 5.67 -1.49 -10.86
N LEU A 153 6.38 -2.07 -11.82
CA LEU A 153 7.68 -2.72 -11.66
C LEU A 153 8.86 -1.85 -12.10
N GLU A 154 8.62 -0.65 -12.63
CA GLU A 154 9.66 0.26 -13.14
C GLU A 154 10.86 0.43 -12.20
N PRO A 155 10.68 0.64 -10.87
CA PRO A 155 11.82 0.80 -9.96
C PRO A 155 12.69 -0.45 -9.88
N ILE A 156 12.09 -1.63 -9.94
CA ILE A 156 12.79 -2.93 -9.89
C ILE A 156 13.48 -3.20 -11.24
N THR A 157 12.76 -3.00 -12.34
CA THR A 157 13.26 -3.14 -13.71
C THR A 157 14.51 -2.30 -13.94
N GLU A 158 14.47 -1.03 -13.53
CA GLU A 158 15.61 -0.11 -13.67
C GLU A 158 16.84 -0.59 -12.88
N LYS A 159 16.65 -1.12 -11.67
CA LYS A 159 17.77 -1.66 -10.89
C LYS A 159 18.33 -2.93 -11.50
N LEU A 160 17.50 -3.82 -11.99
CA LEU A 160 17.94 -5.04 -12.67
C LEU A 160 18.71 -4.72 -13.96
N ARG A 161 18.23 -3.79 -14.79
CA ARG A 161 18.96 -3.33 -15.99
C ARG A 161 20.32 -2.75 -15.64
N ARG A 162 20.40 -1.93 -14.61
CA ARG A 162 21.68 -1.37 -14.12
C ARG A 162 22.61 -2.42 -13.54
N ALA A 163 22.08 -3.52 -13.03
CA ALA A 163 22.86 -4.68 -12.60
C ALA A 163 23.35 -5.55 -13.76
N GLY A 164 23.08 -5.18 -15.02
CA GLY A 164 23.50 -5.94 -16.21
C GLY A 164 22.53 -7.07 -16.58
N VAL A 165 21.32 -7.08 -16.02
CA VAL A 165 20.28 -8.06 -16.33
C VAL A 165 19.41 -7.56 -17.48
N GLU A 166 19.13 -8.42 -18.46
CA GLU A 166 18.20 -8.10 -19.54
C GLU A 166 16.78 -8.15 -19.02
N VAL A 167 16.03 -7.06 -19.21
CA VAL A 167 14.62 -6.97 -18.85
C VAL A 167 13.83 -6.43 -20.03
N GLU A 168 12.91 -7.26 -20.55
CA GLU A 168 12.03 -6.96 -21.65
C GLU A 168 10.59 -6.84 -21.13
N GLU A 169 9.93 -5.74 -21.44
CA GLU A 169 8.57 -5.44 -21.01
C GLU A 169 7.59 -5.67 -22.17
N PHE A 170 6.45 -6.30 -21.84
CA PHE A 170 5.30 -6.52 -22.71
C PHE A 170 4.07 -5.88 -22.04
N ASP A 171 2.90 -5.92 -22.67
CA ASP A 171 1.68 -5.27 -22.14
C ASP A 171 1.32 -5.76 -20.74
N GLU A 172 1.35 -7.08 -20.50
CA GLU A 172 1.00 -7.70 -19.22
C GLU A 172 2.05 -8.72 -18.76
N ALA A 173 3.29 -8.57 -19.17
CA ALA A 173 4.37 -9.48 -18.80
C ALA A 173 5.72 -8.77 -18.77
N VAL A 174 6.66 -9.33 -18.01
CA VAL A 174 8.06 -8.91 -17.97
C VAL A 174 8.94 -10.15 -18.06
N ARG A 175 9.87 -10.18 -19.03
CA ARG A 175 10.88 -11.22 -19.12
C ARG A 175 12.16 -10.72 -18.48
N VAL A 176 12.73 -11.53 -17.63
CA VAL A 176 14.02 -11.27 -16.98
C VAL A 176 14.98 -12.38 -17.37
N ARG A 177 16.12 -12.02 -17.95
CA ARG A 177 17.15 -12.95 -18.36
C ARG A 177 18.53 -12.46 -17.93
N ARG A 178 19.27 -13.30 -17.24
CA ARG A 178 20.65 -13.02 -16.92
C ARG A 178 21.59 -13.84 -17.79
N THR A 179 22.39 -13.17 -18.61
CA THR A 179 23.36 -13.78 -19.54
C THR A 179 24.82 -13.60 -19.10
N GLY A 180 25.07 -12.75 -18.11
CA GLY A 180 26.42 -12.43 -17.62
C GLY A 180 26.50 -12.29 -16.11
N ASP A 181 27.61 -11.74 -15.63
CA ASP A 181 27.80 -11.44 -14.22
C ASP A 181 26.97 -10.24 -13.78
N ILE A 182 26.51 -10.28 -12.53
CA ILE A 182 25.79 -9.16 -11.93
C ILE A 182 26.79 -8.06 -11.57
N LEU A 183 26.52 -6.86 -12.06
CA LEU A 183 27.30 -5.67 -11.75
C LEU A 183 26.89 -5.10 -10.37
N PRO A 184 27.86 -4.70 -9.54
CA PRO A 184 27.56 -4.09 -8.26
C PRO A 184 26.89 -2.73 -8.47
N LEU A 185 25.87 -2.43 -7.68
CA LEU A 185 25.20 -1.14 -7.70
C LEU A 185 24.82 -0.67 -6.30
N LYS A 186 24.75 0.64 -6.14
CA LYS A 186 24.21 1.24 -4.92
C LYS A 186 22.70 1.38 -5.06
N ILE A 187 21.96 0.79 -4.12
CA ILE A 187 20.50 0.86 -4.04
C ILE A 187 20.13 1.72 -2.82
N ASN A 188 19.22 2.67 -3.03
CA ASN A 188 18.56 3.40 -1.96
C ASN A 188 17.09 3.03 -2.01
N THR A 189 16.55 2.58 -0.88
CA THR A 189 15.11 2.31 -0.74
C THR A 189 14.36 3.61 -0.47
N MET A 190 13.19 3.77 -1.06
CA MET A 190 12.34 4.96 -0.93
C MET A 190 10.87 4.57 -1.06
N PRO A 191 9.94 5.32 -0.45
CA PRO A 191 8.51 5.16 -0.71
C PRO A 191 8.19 5.22 -2.20
N HIS A 192 7.12 4.55 -2.62
CA HIS A 192 6.64 4.58 -4.02
C HIS A 192 6.50 6.03 -4.55
N PRO A 193 6.94 6.33 -5.78
CA PRO A 193 7.42 5.43 -6.84
C PRO A 193 8.91 5.05 -6.78
N GLY A 194 9.56 5.15 -5.64
CA GLY A 194 10.93 4.69 -5.44
C GLY A 194 11.06 3.17 -5.36
N PHE A 195 12.30 2.69 -5.25
CA PHE A 195 12.59 1.27 -5.05
C PHE A 195 12.18 0.87 -3.62
N PRO A 196 11.33 -0.16 -3.44
CA PRO A 196 10.80 -0.59 -2.15
C PRO A 196 11.82 -1.24 -1.23
#